data_f18b2e7786e776b25d36b6bc4e66e19b
#
_entry.id   f18b2e7786e776b25d36b6bc4e66e19b
#
_cell.length_a   1.000
_cell.length_b   1.000
_cell.length_c   1.000
_cell.angle_alpha   90.00
_cell.angle_beta   90.00
_cell.angle_gamma   90.00
#
_symmetry.space_group_name_H-M   'P 1'
#
loop_
_entity.id
_entity.type
_entity.pdbx_description
1 polymer ?
#
loop_
_entity_poly.entity_id
_entity_poly.type
_entity_poly.pdbx_seq_one_letter_code
_entity_poly.pdbx_strand_id
1 'polypeptide(L)'
;LVERMGYATRSKAIHDAISAFIVENKRLDTGYAAGALTCLYYRDVKGLIEQIDELHCRYASIIPSSLHIALGSRKCLRIFVVRGPRSTIYRLARELQTKRGIRHMKIAFVA
;
A
#
# COMPACT_ATOMS: atom_id res chain seq x y z
N LEU A 1 -1.22 17.20 -17.80
CA LEU A 1 0.24 17.27 -17.66
C LEU A 1 0.67 17.47 -16.21
N VAL A 2 0.02 18.43 -15.54
CA VAL A 2 0.32 18.73 -14.13
C VAL A 2 -0.01 17.53 -13.24
N GLU A 3 -1.13 16.88 -13.50
CA GLU A 3 -1.54 15.69 -12.75
C GLU A 3 -0.55 14.54 -12.95
N ARG A 4 -0.07 14.38 -14.19
CA ARG A 4 0.89 13.34 -14.51
C ARG A 4 2.22 13.58 -13.80
N MET A 5 2.66 14.83 -13.75
CA MET A 5 3.89 15.19 -13.04
C MET A 5 3.74 15.00 -11.53
N GLY A 6 2.60 15.38 -10.96
CA GLY A 6 2.33 15.18 -9.54
C GLY A 6 2.30 13.70 -9.17
N TYR A 7 1.69 12.87 -9.99
CA TYR A 7 1.65 11.43 -9.77
C TYR A 7 3.05 10.82 -9.83
N ALA A 8 3.84 11.17 -10.84
CA ALA A 8 5.20 10.67 -10.99
C ALA A 8 6.08 11.08 -9.82
N THR A 9 5.95 12.32 -9.34
CA THR A 9 6.71 12.83 -8.20
C THR A 9 6.37 12.08 -6.92
N ARG A 10 5.09 11.82 -6.66
CA ARG A 10 4.66 11.08 -5.48
C ARG A 10 5.14 9.63 -5.53
N SER A 11 5.01 8.99 -6.68
CA SER A 11 5.47 7.63 -6.88
C SER A 11 6.98 7.52 -6.64
N LYS A 12 7.74 8.49 -7.14
CA LYS A 12 9.18 8.54 -6.91
C LYS A 12 9.51 8.76 -5.44
N ALA A 13 8.78 9.63 -4.75
CA ALA A 13 9.01 9.90 -3.34
C ALA A 13 8.79 8.63 -2.50
N ILE A 14 7.75 7.87 -2.80
CA ILE A 14 7.49 6.60 -2.11
C ILE A 14 8.60 5.60 -2.40
N HIS A 15 9.01 5.48 -3.65
CA HIS A 15 10.08 4.59 -4.05
C HIS A 15 11.39 4.96 -3.35
N ASP A 16 11.74 6.25 -3.30
CA ASP A 16 12.96 6.72 -2.66
C ASP A 16 12.93 6.45 -1.15
N ALA A 17 11.79 6.65 -0.50
CA ALA A 17 11.63 6.36 0.93
C ALA A 17 11.81 4.88 1.22
N ILE A 18 11.26 4.01 0.39
CA ILE A 18 11.41 2.56 0.54
C ILE A 18 12.87 2.16 0.29
N SER A 19 13.49 2.72 -0.73
CA SER A 19 14.89 2.43 -1.04
C SER A 19 15.81 2.83 0.11
N ALA A 20 15.59 3.98 0.72
CA ALA A 20 16.34 4.41 1.90
C ALA A 20 16.18 3.44 3.06
N PHE A 21 14.95 2.98 3.31
CA PHE A 21 14.67 2.00 4.35
C PHE A 21 15.44 0.70 4.11
N ILE A 22 15.48 0.24 2.87
CA ILE A 22 16.19 -0.98 2.51
C ILE A 22 17.68 -0.87 2.80
N VAL A 23 18.30 0.25 2.44
CA VAL A 23 19.72 0.48 2.70
C VAL A 23 20.04 0.37 4.19
N GLU A 24 19.19 0.98 5.03
CA GLU A 24 19.36 0.94 6.47
C GLU A 24 19.18 -0.46 7.06
N ASN A 25 18.28 -1.25 6.48
CA ASN A 25 17.87 -2.54 7.03
C ASN A 25 18.39 -3.74 6.27
N LYS A 26 19.34 -3.53 5.38
CA LYS A 26 19.91 -4.58 4.53
C LYS A 26 20.48 -5.76 5.30
N ARG A 27 20.91 -5.54 6.54
CA ARG A 27 21.49 -6.58 7.39
C ARG A 27 20.44 -7.45 8.11
N LEU A 28 19.19 -7.01 8.11
CA LEU A 28 18.13 -7.68 8.85
C LEU A 28 17.41 -8.73 8.01
N ASP A 29 18.06 -9.18 7.00
CA ASP A 29 17.39 -9.93 5.99
C ASP A 29 17.31 -11.42 6.25
N THR A 30 16.10 -11.92 6.44
CA THR A 30 15.71 -13.24 5.96
C THR A 30 14.21 -13.29 5.87
N GLY A 31 13.69 -13.30 4.65
CA GLY A 31 12.26 -13.28 4.42
C GLY A 31 11.62 -11.93 4.73
N TYR A 32 12.40 -10.95 5.07
CA TYR A 32 11.94 -9.57 5.29
C TYR A 32 11.84 -8.89 3.94
N ALA A 33 10.80 -8.11 3.76
CA ALA A 33 10.56 -7.40 2.51
C ALA A 33 10.11 -5.98 2.78
N ALA A 34 10.27 -5.13 1.79
CA ALA A 34 9.75 -3.77 1.81
C ALA A 34 9.25 -3.43 0.42
N GLY A 35 8.17 -2.69 0.38
CA GLY A 35 7.56 -2.32 -0.88
C GLY A 35 6.34 -1.45 -0.70
N ALA A 36 5.54 -1.38 -1.75
CA ALA A 36 4.29 -0.64 -1.76
C ALA A 36 3.15 -1.56 -2.18
N LEU A 37 2.07 -1.51 -1.43
CA LEU A 37 0.83 -2.20 -1.77
C LEU A 37 -0.17 -1.13 -2.20
N THR A 38 -0.53 -1.14 -3.48
CA THR A 38 -1.50 -0.19 -4.02
C THR A 38 -2.87 -0.84 -4.16
N CYS A 39 -3.89 -0.09 -3.84
CA CYS A 39 -5.26 -0.59 -3.82
C CYS A 39 -6.19 0.46 -4.42
N LEU A 40 -6.83 0.10 -5.53
CA LEU A 40 -7.86 0.93 -6.14
C LEU A 40 -9.23 0.39 -5.75
N TYR A 41 -10.07 1.23 -5.21
CA TYR A 41 -11.38 0.77 -4.74
C TYR A 41 -12.44 1.85 -4.92
N TYR A 42 -13.72 1.42 -4.85
CA TYR A 42 -14.86 2.31 -4.85
C TYR A 42 -15.22 2.67 -3.42
N ARG A 43 -15.22 3.96 -3.12
CA ARG A 43 -15.51 4.43 -1.76
C ARG A 43 -16.99 4.39 -1.40
N ASP A 44 -17.87 4.26 -2.39
CA ASP A 44 -19.31 4.19 -2.16
C ASP A 44 -19.83 2.77 -1.90
N VAL A 45 -18.96 1.79 -1.82
CA VAL A 45 -19.34 0.44 -1.40
C VAL A 45 -19.49 0.44 0.12
N LYS A 46 -20.67 0.11 0.58
CA LYS A 46 -21.00 0.17 2.01
C LYS A 46 -20.07 -0.72 2.83
N GLY A 47 -19.50 -0.12 3.87
CA GLY A 47 -18.63 -0.84 4.79
C GLY A 47 -17.21 -1.07 4.33
N LEU A 48 -16.87 -0.74 3.08
CA LEU A 48 -15.54 -1.05 2.55
C LEU A 48 -14.44 -0.22 3.22
N ILE A 49 -14.66 1.08 3.38
CA ILE A 49 -13.66 1.95 4.01
C ILE A 49 -13.36 1.46 5.43
N GLU A 50 -14.39 1.11 6.18
CA GLU A 50 -14.24 0.60 7.54
C GLU A 50 -13.47 -0.72 7.56
N GLN A 51 -13.69 -1.59 6.59
CA GLN A 51 -12.97 -2.85 6.48
C GLN A 51 -11.49 -2.63 6.15
N ILE A 52 -11.20 -1.68 5.26
CA ILE A 52 -9.82 -1.34 4.92
C ILE A 52 -9.11 -0.73 6.13
N ASP A 53 -9.79 0.18 6.85
CA ASP A 53 -9.22 0.80 8.04
C ASP A 53 -8.98 -0.24 9.14
N GLU A 54 -9.85 -1.20 9.29
CA GLU A 54 -9.67 -2.30 10.24
C GLU A 54 -8.43 -3.12 9.91
N LEU A 55 -8.26 -3.45 8.63
CA LEU A 55 -7.06 -4.17 8.19
C LEU A 55 -5.80 -3.35 8.43
N HIS A 56 -5.85 -2.05 8.13
CA HIS A 56 -4.73 -1.17 8.42
C HIS A 56 -4.35 -1.23 9.90
N CYS A 57 -5.32 -1.16 10.78
CA CYS A 57 -5.07 -1.24 12.23
C CYS A 57 -4.50 -2.60 12.62
N ARG A 58 -5.06 -3.68 12.08
CA ARG A 58 -4.62 -5.03 12.42
C ARG A 58 -3.19 -5.30 11.96
N TYR A 59 -2.81 -4.74 10.82
CA TYR A 59 -1.47 -4.92 10.24
C TYR A 59 -0.58 -3.69 10.45
N ALA A 60 -0.87 -2.88 11.46
CA ALA A 60 -0.14 -1.63 11.69
C ALA A 60 1.37 -1.84 11.85
N SER A 61 1.78 -2.99 12.40
CA SER A 61 3.20 -3.27 12.61
C SER A 61 4.00 -3.37 11.31
N ILE A 62 3.34 -3.69 10.19
CA ILE A 62 3.99 -3.79 8.88
C ILE A 62 3.65 -2.63 7.95
N ILE A 63 2.85 -1.67 8.41
CA ILE A 63 2.43 -0.52 7.60
C ILE A 63 2.90 0.77 8.28
N PRO A 64 4.16 1.18 8.07
CA PRO A 64 4.66 2.40 8.69
C PRO A 64 4.02 3.68 8.15
N SER A 65 3.46 3.66 6.95
CA SER A 65 2.88 4.84 6.33
C SER A 65 1.88 4.45 5.26
N SER A 66 0.93 5.35 4.98
CA SER A 66 -0.01 5.16 3.88
C SER A 66 -0.39 6.50 3.27
N LEU A 67 -0.80 6.45 2.01
CA LEU A 67 -1.34 7.59 1.28
C LEU A 67 -2.74 7.25 0.80
N HIS A 68 -3.58 8.26 0.74
CA HIS A 68 -4.96 8.13 0.31
C HIS A 68 -5.26 9.23 -0.69
N ILE A 69 -5.65 8.87 -1.90
CA ILE A 69 -5.89 9.82 -2.99
C ILE A 69 -7.26 9.55 -3.59
N ALA A 70 -8.08 10.59 -3.65
CA ALA A 70 -9.36 10.50 -4.34
C ALA A 70 -9.14 10.62 -5.84
N LEU A 71 -9.73 9.70 -6.60
CA LEU A 71 -9.69 9.70 -8.07
C LEU A 71 -11.11 9.89 -8.59
N GLY A 72 -11.52 11.14 -8.72
CA GLY A 72 -12.88 11.44 -9.11
C GLY A 72 -13.84 11.28 -7.93
N SER A 73 -15.14 11.10 -8.25
CA SER A 73 -16.17 11.09 -7.22
C SER A 73 -16.37 9.75 -6.51
N ARG A 74 -15.94 8.65 -7.12
CA ARG A 74 -16.24 7.32 -6.60
C ARG A 74 -15.01 6.46 -6.31
N LYS A 75 -13.91 6.70 -7.00
CA LYS A 75 -12.70 5.87 -6.90
C LYS A 75 -11.70 6.48 -5.93
N CYS A 76 -11.05 5.62 -5.20
CA CYS A 76 -9.95 6.01 -4.32
C CYS A 76 -8.76 5.10 -4.58
N LEU A 77 -7.58 5.69 -4.49
CA LEU A 77 -6.33 4.95 -4.50
C LEU A 77 -5.73 5.03 -3.12
N ARG A 78 -5.40 3.88 -2.57
CA ARG A 78 -4.69 3.82 -1.28
C ARG A 78 -3.38 3.09 -1.48
N ILE A 79 -2.32 3.69 -0.97
CA ILE A 79 -0.98 3.14 -1.09
C ILE A 79 -0.45 2.89 0.31
N PHE A 80 -0.21 1.63 0.64
CA PHE A 80 0.42 1.25 1.88
C PHE A 80 1.90 1.05 1.64
N VAL A 81 2.72 1.78 2.39
CA VAL A 81 4.13 1.43 2.47
C VAL A 81 4.21 0.25 3.43
N VAL A 82 4.81 -0.85 2.99
CA VAL A 82 4.85 -2.08 3.78
C VAL A 82 6.29 -2.51 3.99
N ARG A 83 6.55 -3.04 5.18
CA ARG A 83 7.83 -3.65 5.54
C ARG A 83 7.58 -4.72 6.58
N GLY A 84 8.25 -5.82 6.44
CA GLY A 84 8.09 -6.90 7.40
C GLY A 84 8.25 -8.26 6.74
N PRO A 85 7.85 -9.33 7.43
CA PRO A 85 7.89 -10.67 6.85
C PRO A 85 7.07 -10.71 5.57
N ARG A 86 7.66 -11.23 4.51
CA ARG A 86 7.00 -11.31 3.20
C ARG A 86 5.66 -12.05 3.30
N SER A 87 5.62 -13.11 4.09
CA SER A 87 4.39 -13.89 4.29
C SER A 87 3.27 -13.05 4.91
N THR A 88 3.61 -12.17 5.83
CA THR A 88 2.63 -11.29 6.48
C THR A 88 2.09 -10.26 5.49
N ILE A 89 2.97 -9.71 4.66
CA ILE A 89 2.55 -8.76 3.62
C ILE A 89 1.60 -9.43 2.64
N TYR A 90 1.91 -10.65 2.20
CA TYR A 90 1.02 -11.39 1.31
C TYR A 90 -0.32 -11.71 1.97
N ARG A 91 -0.32 -11.98 3.27
CA ARG A 91 -1.57 -12.23 4.00
C ARG A 91 -2.46 -10.99 4.00
N LEU A 92 -1.88 -9.81 4.25
CA LEU A 92 -2.61 -8.55 4.15
C LEU A 92 -3.20 -8.38 2.74
N ALA A 93 -2.40 -8.59 1.72
CA ALA A 93 -2.85 -8.45 0.33
C ALA A 93 -4.01 -9.38 0.02
N ARG A 94 -3.94 -10.64 0.44
CA ARG A 94 -5.01 -11.59 0.22
C ARG A 94 -6.31 -11.18 0.92
N GLU A 95 -6.21 -10.70 2.15
CA GLU A 95 -7.40 -10.23 2.88
C GLU A 95 -8.04 -9.03 2.19
N LEU A 96 -7.22 -8.09 1.71
CA LEU A 96 -7.74 -6.94 0.96
C LEU A 96 -8.45 -7.39 -0.32
N GLN A 97 -7.87 -8.32 -1.06
CA GLN A 97 -8.44 -8.80 -2.31
C GLN A 97 -9.82 -9.43 -2.15
N THR A 98 -10.13 -9.97 -0.99
CA THR A 98 -11.43 -10.60 -0.74
C THR A 98 -12.54 -9.59 -0.53
N LYS A 99 -12.23 -8.32 -0.31
CA LYS A 99 -13.25 -7.32 0.00
C LYS A 99 -13.97 -6.87 -1.25
N ARG A 100 -15.30 -6.83 -1.16
CA ARG A 100 -16.13 -6.34 -2.25
C ARG A 100 -15.87 -4.85 -2.47
N GLY A 101 -15.68 -4.46 -3.72
CA GLY A 101 -15.39 -3.07 -4.09
C GLY A 101 -13.92 -2.80 -4.36
N ILE A 102 -13.03 -3.73 -4.03
CA ILE A 102 -11.64 -3.66 -4.46
C ILE A 102 -11.59 -3.96 -5.95
N ARG A 103 -11.08 -3.02 -6.73
CA ARG A 103 -11.06 -3.12 -8.19
C ARG A 103 -9.72 -3.57 -8.72
N HIS A 104 -8.65 -3.12 -8.09
CA HIS A 104 -7.30 -3.42 -8.57
C HIS A 104 -6.35 -3.34 -7.39
N MET A 105 -5.40 -4.24 -7.39
CA MET A 105 -4.41 -4.28 -6.33
C MET A 105 -3.08 -4.75 -6.88
N LYS A 106 -2.01 -4.16 -6.39
CA LYS A 106 -0.67 -4.49 -6.85
C LYS A 106 0.33 -4.34 -5.70
N ILE A 107 1.27 -5.27 -5.61
CA ILE A 107 2.41 -5.18 -4.71
C ILE A 107 3.66 -5.00 -5.55
N ALA A 108 4.46 -4.00 -5.19
CA ALA A 108 5.77 -3.81 -5.78
C ALA A 108 6.81 -3.89 -4.66
N PHE A 109 7.57 -4.95 -4.64
CA PHE A 109 8.68 -5.08 -3.70
C PHE A 109 9.92 -4.43 -4.27
N VAL A 110 10.67 -3.75 -3.39
CA VAL A 110 11.98 -3.20 -3.74
C VAL A 110 13.10 -3.88 -2.94
N ALA A 111 12.72 -4.78 -2.07
CA ALA A 111 13.66 -5.68 -1.40
C ALA A 111 12.99 -6.98 -1.03
#